data_5d87c8bb00d0cc897737fa5db32a6495
#
_entry.id   5d87c8bb00d0cc897737fa5db32a6495
#
_cell.length_a   1.000
_cell.length_b   1.000
_cell.length_c   1.000
_cell.angle_alpha   90.00
_cell.angle_beta   90.00
_cell.angle_gamma   90.00
#
_symmetry.space_group_name_H-M   'P 1'
#
loop_
_entity.id
_entity.type
_entity.pdbx_description
1 polymer ?
#
loop_
_entity_poly.entity_id
_entity_poly.type
_entity_poly.pdbx_seq_one_letter_code
_entity_poly.pdbx_strand_id
1 'polypeptide(L)'
;MNHITFAHPYLLLLLLVIPLMTVWYILRYRKQKPALQFSNISLFKGVGKTFRQQAYPLLFVLRMVAVGALVIALARPQTMLSRQEMKVEGIDIVLAMDVSGSMLAEDFKPNRLEAAKKVASDFIEGRKNDRIGLVVFSGEAFTQVPLTIDHNVMLKQLHAVKSGMMKDGTALGDGLATAINRIKDSEAKSKVIILLTDGINNQGAVDPQSAAEIAALYNIRLYTIGVGTKGLAPYPLRDQFGAIHYQNIPVELDEQLLTQMAQSTTDGHYFRATNKKSLQQIFSQIDEMEKSKIDITQYAQTKDEYLGWLVLAALALLLEILLGLFYFSSTP
;
A
#
# COMPACT_ATOMS: atom_id res chain seq x y z
N MET A 1 -17.21 -18.00 -5.62
CA MET A 1 -16.89 -19.14 -6.54
C MET A 1 -15.40 -19.04 -6.83
N ASN A 2 -14.61 -20.04 -6.42
CA ASN A 2 -13.16 -20.03 -6.64
C ASN A 2 -12.91 -20.26 -8.14
N HIS A 3 -12.50 -19.23 -8.86
CA HIS A 3 -12.07 -19.38 -10.24
C HIS A 3 -10.66 -20.00 -10.25
N ILE A 4 -10.57 -21.23 -10.74
CA ILE A 4 -9.29 -21.89 -11.00
C ILE A 4 -8.75 -21.34 -12.31
N THR A 5 -7.58 -20.73 -12.25
CA THR A 5 -6.83 -20.30 -13.43
C THR A 5 -5.57 -21.15 -13.58
N PHE A 6 -5.04 -21.27 -14.79
CA PHE A 6 -3.81 -22.01 -15.05
C PHE A 6 -2.69 -21.04 -15.39
N ALA A 7 -1.52 -21.20 -14.75
CA ALA A 7 -0.35 -20.37 -15.05
C ALA A 7 0.14 -20.61 -16.49
N HIS A 8 0.06 -21.86 -16.97
CA HIS A 8 0.52 -22.27 -18.30
C HIS A 8 -0.55 -23.05 -19.05
N PRO A 9 -1.65 -22.39 -19.51
CA PRO A 9 -2.78 -23.08 -20.14
C PRO A 9 -2.41 -23.82 -21.43
N TYR A 10 -1.39 -23.38 -22.15
CA TYR A 10 -0.90 -24.03 -23.35
C TYR A 10 -0.36 -25.46 -23.10
N LEU A 11 0.12 -25.77 -21.88
CA LEU A 11 0.57 -27.14 -21.55
C LEU A 11 -0.58 -28.15 -21.51
N LEU A 12 -1.84 -27.68 -21.35
CA LEU A 12 -3.00 -28.58 -21.46
C LEU A 12 -3.14 -29.21 -22.83
N LEU A 13 -2.55 -28.65 -23.89
CA LEU A 13 -2.49 -29.28 -25.21
C LEU A 13 -1.77 -30.62 -25.17
N LEU A 14 -0.86 -30.87 -24.21
CA LEU A 14 -0.22 -32.16 -24.02
C LEU A 14 -1.21 -33.29 -23.66
N LEU A 15 -2.41 -32.96 -23.18
CA LEU A 15 -3.47 -33.95 -22.95
C LEU A 15 -3.88 -34.66 -24.25
N LEU A 16 -3.65 -34.05 -25.42
CA LEU A 16 -3.89 -34.70 -26.71
C LEU A 16 -2.98 -35.93 -26.95
N VAL A 17 -1.90 -36.06 -26.18
CA VAL A 17 -1.05 -37.26 -26.21
C VAL A 17 -1.81 -38.50 -25.69
N ILE A 18 -2.75 -38.31 -24.74
CA ILE A 18 -3.53 -39.44 -24.15
C ILE A 18 -4.37 -40.16 -25.20
N PRO A 19 -5.24 -39.52 -25.99
CA PRO A 19 -5.98 -40.21 -27.05
C PRO A 19 -5.06 -40.80 -28.12
N LEU A 20 -3.94 -40.11 -28.46
CA LEU A 20 -2.97 -40.63 -29.42
C LEU A 20 -2.33 -41.93 -28.91
N MET A 21 -1.88 -41.98 -27.67
CA MET A 21 -1.35 -43.19 -27.03
C MET A 21 -2.40 -44.27 -26.90
N THR A 22 -3.65 -43.95 -26.64
CA THR A 22 -4.76 -44.88 -26.54
C THR A 22 -5.03 -45.57 -27.91
N VAL A 23 -5.08 -44.78 -28.98
CA VAL A 23 -5.23 -45.32 -30.35
C VAL A 23 -4.05 -46.22 -30.71
N TRP A 24 -2.82 -45.76 -30.43
CA TRP A 24 -1.61 -46.56 -30.68
C TRP A 24 -1.61 -47.88 -29.89
N TYR A 25 -2.03 -47.85 -28.61
CA TYR A 25 -2.14 -49.05 -27.76
C TYR A 25 -3.15 -50.05 -28.34
N ILE A 26 -4.35 -49.60 -28.75
CA ILE A 26 -5.40 -50.45 -29.34
C ILE A 26 -4.91 -51.07 -30.62
N LEU A 27 -4.26 -50.30 -31.50
CA LEU A 27 -3.73 -50.80 -32.78
C LEU A 27 -2.61 -51.84 -32.55
N ARG A 28 -1.72 -51.58 -31.60
CA ARG A 28 -0.62 -52.50 -31.26
C ARG A 28 -1.12 -53.77 -30.58
N TYR A 29 -2.10 -53.65 -29.65
CA TYR A 29 -2.70 -54.81 -28.98
C TYR A 29 -3.42 -55.74 -29.95
N ARG A 30 -4.02 -55.19 -30.99
CA ARG A 30 -4.65 -56.00 -32.06
C ARG A 30 -3.63 -56.72 -32.93
N LYS A 31 -2.44 -56.20 -33.16
CA LYS A 31 -1.37 -56.78 -34.00
C LYS A 31 -0.51 -57.80 -33.25
N GLN A 32 -0.41 -57.75 -31.95
CA GLN A 32 0.48 -58.59 -31.12
C GLN A 32 -0.21 -59.84 -30.53
N LYS A 33 -1.23 -60.39 -31.16
CA LYS A 33 -1.72 -61.70 -30.77
C LYS A 33 -0.77 -62.77 -31.33
N PRO A 34 0.09 -63.41 -30.49
CA PRO A 34 0.91 -64.49 -30.95
C PRO A 34 -0.04 -65.63 -31.38
N ALA A 35 -0.12 -65.86 -32.62
CA ALA A 35 -0.87 -67.00 -33.16
C ALA A 35 0.02 -68.26 -33.03
N LEU A 36 -0.14 -69.02 -31.97
CA LEU A 36 0.40 -70.36 -31.90
C LEU A 36 -0.45 -71.26 -32.80
N GLN A 37 0.17 -71.80 -33.86
CA GLN A 37 -0.48 -72.73 -34.73
C GLN A 37 -0.53 -74.10 -34.02
N PHE A 38 -1.68 -74.43 -33.46
CA PHE A 38 -1.95 -75.78 -32.95
C PHE A 38 -2.87 -76.50 -33.85
N SER A 39 -2.49 -77.75 -34.17
CA SER A 39 -3.25 -78.64 -35.07
C SER A 39 -4.64 -79.02 -34.53
N ASN A 40 -4.93 -78.81 -33.22
CA ASN A 40 -6.24 -79.18 -32.69
C ASN A 40 -6.68 -78.17 -31.64
N ILE A 41 -7.59 -77.22 -31.97
CA ILE A 41 -8.12 -76.16 -31.13
C ILE A 41 -9.26 -76.66 -30.19
N SER A 42 -9.78 -77.90 -30.43
CA SER A 42 -10.93 -78.40 -29.68
C SER A 42 -10.66 -78.58 -28.16
N LEU A 43 -9.42 -78.84 -27.79
CA LEU A 43 -8.98 -79.02 -26.40
C LEU A 43 -9.02 -77.73 -25.58
N PHE A 44 -9.07 -76.57 -26.23
CA PHE A 44 -9.11 -75.24 -25.56
C PHE A 44 -10.50 -74.61 -25.59
N LYS A 45 -11.52 -75.26 -26.09
CA LYS A 45 -12.91 -74.80 -26.01
C LYS A 45 -13.43 -74.99 -24.62
N GLY A 46 -13.37 -73.95 -23.82
CA GLY A 46 -13.82 -73.90 -22.42
C GLY A 46 -12.89 -73.16 -21.45
N VAL A 47 -11.69 -72.81 -21.85
CA VAL A 47 -10.80 -72.02 -21.02
C VAL A 47 -11.23 -70.57 -21.12
N GLY A 48 -11.95 -70.09 -20.08
CA GLY A 48 -12.32 -68.67 -19.91
C GLY A 48 -11.09 -67.79 -19.69
N LYS A 49 -11.20 -66.52 -20.04
CA LYS A 49 -10.13 -65.55 -19.76
C LYS A 49 -9.93 -65.45 -18.24
N THR A 50 -8.72 -65.67 -17.80
CA THR A 50 -8.34 -65.51 -16.40
C THR A 50 -8.53 -64.05 -16.00
N PHE A 51 -8.97 -63.78 -14.76
CA PHE A 51 -9.10 -62.43 -14.20
C PHE A 51 -7.84 -61.58 -14.42
N ARG A 52 -6.66 -62.19 -14.35
CA ARG A 52 -5.37 -61.55 -14.61
C ARG A 52 -5.27 -61.03 -16.07
N GLN A 53 -5.76 -61.77 -17.04
CA GLN A 53 -5.78 -61.34 -18.46
C GLN A 53 -6.80 -60.22 -18.71
N GLN A 54 -7.91 -60.21 -17.97
CA GLN A 54 -8.91 -59.14 -18.05
C GLN A 54 -8.46 -57.84 -17.38
N ALA A 55 -7.64 -57.95 -16.33
CA ALA A 55 -7.12 -56.81 -15.59
C ALA A 55 -5.86 -56.16 -16.20
N TYR A 56 -5.22 -56.80 -17.18
CA TYR A 56 -4.01 -56.28 -17.83
C TYR A 56 -4.17 -54.86 -18.43
N PRO A 57 -5.29 -54.48 -19.05
CA PRO A 57 -5.51 -53.12 -19.53
C PRO A 57 -5.52 -52.06 -18.41
N LEU A 58 -5.71 -52.46 -17.14
CA LEU A 58 -5.68 -51.53 -15.97
C LEU A 58 -4.32 -50.82 -15.85
N LEU A 59 -3.22 -51.51 -16.16
CA LEU A 59 -1.88 -50.91 -16.15
C LEU A 59 -1.79 -49.74 -17.15
N PHE A 60 -2.38 -49.91 -18.33
CA PHE A 60 -2.42 -48.83 -19.32
C PHE A 60 -3.28 -47.65 -18.84
N VAL A 61 -4.43 -47.92 -18.20
CA VAL A 61 -5.30 -46.87 -17.64
C VAL A 61 -4.58 -46.10 -16.54
N LEU A 62 -3.88 -46.81 -15.62
CA LEU A 62 -3.10 -46.14 -14.55
C LEU A 62 -2.02 -45.23 -15.14
N ARG A 63 -1.34 -45.66 -16.19
CA ARG A 63 -0.36 -44.84 -16.91
C ARG A 63 -0.98 -43.59 -17.52
N MET A 64 -2.14 -43.69 -18.13
CA MET A 64 -2.84 -42.56 -18.72
C MET A 64 -3.31 -41.58 -17.67
N VAL A 65 -3.78 -42.06 -16.52
CA VAL A 65 -4.13 -41.22 -15.35
C VAL A 65 -2.90 -40.49 -14.82
N ALA A 66 -1.77 -41.18 -14.70
CA ALA A 66 -0.51 -40.56 -14.24
C ALA A 66 -0.03 -39.49 -15.21
N VAL A 67 -0.04 -39.74 -16.53
CA VAL A 67 0.31 -38.75 -17.55
C VAL A 67 -0.64 -37.54 -17.50
N GLY A 68 -1.95 -37.78 -17.41
CA GLY A 68 -2.93 -36.68 -17.28
C GLY A 68 -2.74 -35.83 -16.06
N ALA A 69 -2.55 -36.48 -14.91
CA ALA A 69 -2.30 -35.76 -13.66
C ALA A 69 -0.98 -34.94 -13.70
N LEU A 70 0.07 -35.48 -14.31
CA LEU A 70 1.34 -34.79 -14.49
C LEU A 70 1.19 -33.56 -15.41
N VAL A 71 0.46 -33.70 -16.52
CA VAL A 71 0.19 -32.56 -17.42
C VAL A 71 -0.58 -31.45 -16.71
N ILE A 72 -1.60 -31.81 -15.89
CA ILE A 72 -2.35 -30.83 -15.11
C ILE A 72 -1.44 -30.18 -14.05
N ALA A 73 -0.57 -30.95 -13.39
CA ALA A 73 0.40 -30.41 -12.43
C ALA A 73 1.35 -29.41 -13.10
N LEU A 74 1.85 -29.72 -14.31
CA LEU A 74 2.71 -28.83 -15.10
C LEU A 74 1.98 -27.56 -15.57
N ALA A 75 0.68 -27.64 -15.85
CA ALA A 75 -0.14 -26.47 -16.19
C ALA A 75 -0.32 -25.52 -14.98
N ARG A 76 0.08 -25.92 -13.76
CA ARG A 76 0.03 -25.17 -12.50
C ARG A 76 -1.35 -24.54 -12.26
N PRO A 77 -2.35 -25.34 -11.87
CA PRO A 77 -3.64 -24.80 -11.45
C PRO A 77 -3.43 -23.88 -10.24
N GLN A 78 -3.97 -22.67 -10.33
CA GLN A 78 -3.86 -21.62 -9.33
C GLN A 78 -5.25 -21.24 -8.84
N THR A 79 -5.41 -21.11 -7.55
CA THR A 79 -6.57 -20.48 -6.94
C THR A 79 -6.23 -19.03 -6.60
N MET A 80 -7.04 -18.08 -7.06
CA MET A 80 -6.95 -16.71 -6.59
C MET A 80 -7.44 -16.69 -5.15
N LEU A 81 -6.52 -16.59 -4.19
CA LEU A 81 -6.89 -16.16 -2.87
C LEU A 81 -7.22 -14.67 -2.98
N SER A 82 -8.50 -14.34 -2.91
CA SER A 82 -8.98 -12.97 -2.76
C SER A 82 -8.66 -12.45 -1.35
N ARG A 83 -7.42 -12.57 -0.94
CA ARG A 83 -6.89 -11.79 0.17
C ARG A 83 -6.36 -10.53 -0.48
N GLN A 84 -7.23 -9.56 -0.65
CA GLN A 84 -6.84 -8.19 -0.93
C GLN A 84 -6.06 -7.69 0.29
N GLU A 85 -4.80 -8.02 0.37
CA GLU A 85 -3.87 -7.18 1.11
C GLU A 85 -3.71 -5.93 0.25
N MET A 86 -4.63 -4.99 0.43
CA MET A 86 -4.39 -3.62 0.03
C MET A 86 -3.20 -3.15 0.87
N LYS A 87 -2.01 -3.24 0.32
CA LYS A 87 -0.87 -2.52 0.84
C LYS A 87 -1.13 -1.06 0.49
N VAL A 88 -1.91 -0.39 1.32
CA VAL A 88 -2.07 1.05 1.27
C VAL A 88 -0.73 1.59 1.73
N GLU A 89 0.13 1.92 0.77
CA GLU A 89 1.36 2.63 1.09
C GLU A 89 0.94 4.02 1.58
N GLY A 90 1.07 4.26 2.89
CA GLY A 90 0.81 5.57 3.49
C GLY A 90 1.79 6.61 2.95
N ILE A 91 1.41 7.87 3.03
CA ILE A 91 2.29 9.00 2.74
C ILE A 91 2.92 9.53 4.03
N ASP A 92 4.02 10.26 3.89
CA ASP A 92 4.65 10.94 5.00
C ASP A 92 4.27 12.42 4.99
N ILE A 93 3.80 12.90 6.12
CA ILE A 93 3.33 14.28 6.29
C ILE A 93 4.04 14.91 7.48
N VAL A 94 4.61 16.10 7.31
CA VAL A 94 5.06 16.92 8.42
C VAL A 94 4.18 18.17 8.50
N LEU A 95 3.53 18.33 9.65
CA LEU A 95 2.83 19.57 9.98
C LEU A 95 3.85 20.54 10.60
N ALA A 96 4.11 21.65 9.95
CA ALA A 96 4.91 22.76 10.48
C ALA A 96 3.98 23.86 10.94
N MET A 97 3.84 24.03 12.24
CA MET A 97 2.84 24.90 12.85
C MET A 97 3.50 26.10 13.54
N ASP A 98 3.08 27.28 13.17
CA ASP A 98 3.43 28.52 13.83
C ASP A 98 2.77 28.60 15.23
N VAL A 99 3.56 28.89 16.25
CA VAL A 99 3.11 29.07 17.64
C VAL A 99 3.51 30.41 18.22
N SER A 100 3.87 31.36 17.35
CA SER A 100 4.18 32.74 17.70
C SER A 100 3.03 33.46 18.44
N GLY A 101 3.32 34.58 19.04
CA GLY A 101 2.32 35.36 19.76
C GLY A 101 1.12 35.78 18.91
N SER A 102 1.31 36.08 17.62
CA SER A 102 0.25 36.45 16.67
C SER A 102 -0.84 35.38 16.54
N MET A 103 -0.50 34.09 16.71
CA MET A 103 -1.46 32.97 16.69
C MET A 103 -2.45 32.99 17.88
N LEU A 104 -2.28 33.88 18.85
CA LEU A 104 -3.27 34.13 19.93
C LEU A 104 -4.40 35.06 19.49
N ALA A 105 -4.34 35.67 18.32
CA ALA A 105 -5.42 36.51 17.79
C ALA A 105 -6.75 35.75 17.72
N GLU A 106 -7.85 36.44 18.08
CA GLU A 106 -9.18 35.85 18.24
C GLU A 106 -10.13 36.13 17.06
N ASP A 107 -9.60 36.37 15.88
CA ASP A 107 -10.37 36.37 14.63
C ASP A 107 -10.83 34.95 14.25
N PHE A 108 -10.16 33.91 14.80
CA PHE A 108 -10.63 32.53 14.85
C PHE A 108 -11.04 32.17 16.29
N LYS A 109 -12.13 31.45 16.48
CA LYS A 109 -12.58 31.08 17.84
C LYS A 109 -12.06 29.69 18.23
N PRO A 110 -11.46 29.55 19.44
CA PRO A 110 -11.19 30.61 20.44
C PRO A 110 -10.03 31.54 20.04
N ASN A 111 -9.00 31.06 19.36
CA ASN A 111 -7.91 31.80 18.71
C ASN A 111 -7.38 30.99 17.50
N ARG A 112 -6.45 31.57 16.71
CA ARG A 112 -5.90 30.93 15.50
C ARG A 112 -5.21 29.62 15.83
N LEU A 113 -4.38 29.55 16.89
CA LEU A 113 -3.65 28.36 17.28
C LEU A 113 -4.60 27.19 17.64
N GLU A 114 -5.57 27.46 18.52
CA GLU A 114 -6.52 26.44 18.95
C GLU A 114 -7.43 25.95 17.78
N ALA A 115 -7.81 26.88 16.90
CA ALA A 115 -8.55 26.54 15.70
C ALA A 115 -7.71 25.65 14.75
N ALA A 116 -6.43 25.99 14.54
CA ALA A 116 -5.49 25.20 13.73
C ALA A 116 -5.26 23.81 14.34
N LYS A 117 -5.03 23.72 15.65
CA LYS A 117 -4.89 22.44 16.38
C LYS A 117 -6.10 21.54 16.21
N LYS A 118 -7.31 22.10 16.34
CA LYS A 118 -8.55 21.31 16.16
C LYS A 118 -8.70 20.76 14.75
N VAL A 119 -8.45 21.59 13.72
CA VAL A 119 -8.54 21.16 12.33
C VAL A 119 -7.44 20.15 11.99
N ALA A 120 -6.22 20.36 12.49
CA ALA A 120 -5.12 19.40 12.35
C ALA A 120 -5.45 18.06 13.05
N SER A 121 -6.10 18.08 14.22
CA SER A 121 -6.55 16.85 14.90
C SER A 121 -7.55 16.06 14.04
N ASP A 122 -8.58 16.74 13.51
CA ASP A 122 -9.59 16.11 12.65
C ASP A 122 -8.94 15.50 11.39
N PHE A 123 -7.93 16.15 10.82
CA PHE A 123 -7.14 15.68 9.69
C PHE A 123 -6.30 14.44 10.04
N ILE A 124 -5.62 14.43 11.18
CA ILE A 124 -4.80 13.30 11.65
C ILE A 124 -5.68 12.08 11.91
N GLU A 125 -6.84 12.24 12.55
CA GLU A 125 -7.78 11.15 12.85
C GLU A 125 -8.31 10.47 11.58
N GLY A 126 -8.41 11.20 10.46
CA GLY A 126 -8.84 10.68 9.17
C GLY A 126 -7.81 9.80 8.44
N ARG A 127 -6.54 9.78 8.90
CA ARG A 127 -5.40 9.20 8.18
C ARG A 127 -4.75 8.04 8.94
N LYS A 128 -5.34 6.84 8.84
CA LYS A 128 -4.91 5.67 9.64
C LYS A 128 -3.56 5.07 9.26
N ASN A 129 -3.12 5.25 8.01
CA ASN A 129 -1.96 4.56 7.46
C ASN A 129 -0.76 5.48 7.19
N ASP A 130 -0.94 6.80 7.35
CA ASP A 130 0.09 7.79 7.07
C ASP A 130 0.99 8.00 8.29
N ARG A 131 2.28 8.25 8.04
CA ARG A 131 3.17 8.72 9.11
C ARG A 131 3.09 10.23 9.19
N ILE A 132 2.82 10.73 10.38
CA ILE A 132 2.66 12.18 10.60
C ILE A 132 3.67 12.64 11.63
N GLY A 133 4.38 13.74 11.33
CA GLY A 133 5.28 14.44 12.23
C GLY A 133 4.78 15.84 12.53
N LEU A 134 5.24 16.42 13.63
CA LEU A 134 4.92 17.78 14.06
C LEU A 134 6.20 18.58 14.33
N VAL A 135 6.35 19.67 13.62
CA VAL A 135 7.32 20.72 13.88
C VAL A 135 6.56 21.94 14.34
N VAL A 136 7.01 22.58 15.41
CA VAL A 136 6.50 23.86 15.86
C VAL A 136 7.58 24.90 15.72
N PHE A 137 7.20 26.11 15.35
CA PHE A 137 8.15 27.21 15.21
C PHE A 137 7.56 28.54 15.69
N SER A 138 8.42 29.37 16.13
CA SER A 138 8.20 30.79 16.54
C SER A 138 9.47 31.54 16.19
N GLY A 139 10.18 32.22 17.12
CA GLY A 139 11.51 32.79 16.87
C GLY A 139 12.63 31.74 16.65
N GLU A 140 12.33 30.47 16.87
CA GLU A 140 13.15 29.28 16.60
C GLU A 140 12.25 28.11 16.21
N ALA A 141 12.83 26.98 15.73
CA ALA A 141 12.06 25.82 15.29
C ALA A 141 12.45 24.54 16.06
N PHE A 142 11.45 23.73 16.39
CA PHE A 142 11.63 22.51 17.17
C PHE A 142 10.77 21.36 16.65
N THR A 143 11.33 20.14 16.64
CA THR A 143 10.56 18.94 16.31
C THR A 143 9.81 18.45 17.55
N GLN A 144 8.50 18.68 17.60
CA GLN A 144 7.64 18.23 18.69
C GLN A 144 7.37 16.72 18.63
N VAL A 145 7.14 16.19 17.40
CA VAL A 145 6.94 14.77 17.16
C VAL A 145 7.65 14.38 15.87
N PRO A 146 8.55 13.38 15.88
CA PRO A 146 9.09 12.82 14.66
C PRO A 146 8.00 12.07 13.89
N LEU A 147 8.26 11.69 12.61
CA LEU A 147 7.33 10.90 11.82
C LEU A 147 6.93 9.62 12.53
N THR A 148 5.64 9.44 12.80
CA THR A 148 5.07 8.28 13.51
C THR A 148 3.72 7.85 12.93
N ILE A 149 3.41 6.57 13.07
CA ILE A 149 2.07 6.00 12.84
C ILE A 149 1.22 6.02 14.11
N ASP A 150 1.80 6.35 15.28
CA ASP A 150 1.06 6.45 16.52
C ASP A 150 0.36 7.81 16.63
N HIS A 151 -0.84 7.88 16.06
CA HIS A 151 -1.63 9.09 16.05
C HIS A 151 -2.13 9.50 17.44
N ASN A 152 -2.20 8.57 18.41
CA ASN A 152 -2.57 8.92 19.78
C ASN A 152 -1.48 9.76 20.46
N VAL A 153 -0.22 9.38 20.27
CA VAL A 153 0.93 10.17 20.75
C VAL A 153 0.97 11.51 20.03
N MET A 154 0.79 11.51 18.70
CA MET A 154 0.77 12.71 17.88
C MET A 154 -0.30 13.71 18.36
N LEU A 155 -1.54 13.27 18.58
CA LEU A 155 -2.64 14.09 19.06
C LEU A 155 -2.38 14.65 20.47
N LYS A 156 -1.85 13.84 21.38
CA LYS A 156 -1.48 14.30 22.72
C LYS A 156 -0.45 15.44 22.68
N GLN A 157 0.58 15.28 21.85
CA GLN A 157 1.63 16.27 21.69
C GLN A 157 1.11 17.54 20.98
N LEU A 158 0.26 17.40 19.96
CA LEU A 158 -0.40 18.53 19.30
C LEU A 158 -1.23 19.35 20.29
N HIS A 159 -2.03 18.69 21.15
CA HIS A 159 -2.82 19.38 22.16
C HIS A 159 -1.97 20.06 23.24
N ALA A 160 -0.78 19.53 23.54
CA ALA A 160 0.14 20.11 24.52
C ALA A 160 0.83 21.38 24.00
N VAL A 161 0.84 21.66 22.70
CA VAL A 161 1.42 22.83 22.08
C VAL A 161 0.70 24.12 22.58
N LYS A 162 1.48 25.11 22.99
CA LYS A 162 0.99 26.40 23.45
C LYS A 162 1.87 27.54 22.90
N SER A 163 1.28 28.71 22.67
CA SER A 163 2.08 29.89 22.39
C SER A 163 2.91 30.28 23.63
N GLY A 164 4.08 30.85 23.41
CA GLY A 164 5.02 31.23 24.49
C GLY A 164 5.91 30.09 25.00
N MET A 165 5.90 28.91 24.36
CA MET A 165 6.83 27.81 24.68
C MET A 165 8.26 28.10 24.19
N MET A 166 8.41 28.97 23.23
CA MET A 166 9.69 29.32 22.57
C MET A 166 9.83 30.85 22.53
N LYS A 167 11.02 31.30 22.11
CA LYS A 167 11.29 32.72 21.90
C LYS A 167 10.29 33.30 20.90
N ASP A 168 9.74 34.46 21.19
CA ASP A 168 8.76 35.10 20.30
C ASP A 168 9.40 35.59 19.00
N GLY A 169 8.60 35.62 17.94
CA GLY A 169 8.99 35.92 16.57
C GLY A 169 8.48 34.84 15.61
N THR A 170 8.81 34.96 14.31
CA THR A 170 8.41 34.01 13.30
C THR A 170 9.61 33.66 12.41
N ALA A 171 10.25 32.53 12.69
CA ALA A 171 11.35 31.94 11.94
C ALA A 171 10.84 30.91 10.93
N LEU A 172 10.16 31.40 9.90
CA LEU A 172 9.47 30.56 8.88
C LEU A 172 10.43 29.61 8.16
N GLY A 173 11.60 30.16 7.76
CA GLY A 173 12.63 29.38 7.05
C GLY A 173 13.21 28.27 7.92
N ASP A 174 13.48 28.53 9.21
CA ASP A 174 13.97 27.54 10.16
C ASP A 174 12.91 26.46 10.42
N GLY A 175 11.62 26.85 10.52
CA GLY A 175 10.49 25.95 10.62
C GLY A 175 10.40 24.98 9.46
N LEU A 176 10.50 25.50 8.23
CA LEU A 176 10.49 24.70 7.02
C LEU A 176 11.74 23.80 6.91
N ALA A 177 12.93 24.34 7.16
CA ALA A 177 14.18 23.59 7.14
C ALA A 177 14.17 22.42 8.16
N THR A 178 13.62 22.65 9.35
CA THR A 178 13.43 21.62 10.38
C THR A 178 12.46 20.54 9.89
N ALA A 179 11.34 20.93 9.26
CA ALA A 179 10.38 19.99 8.68
C ALA A 179 11.01 19.14 7.56
N ILE A 180 11.77 19.78 6.65
CA ILE A 180 12.51 19.07 5.58
C ILE A 180 13.47 18.05 6.19
N ASN A 181 14.22 18.42 7.22
CA ASN A 181 15.18 17.51 7.86
C ASN A 181 14.51 16.27 8.50
N ARG A 182 13.21 16.35 8.86
CA ARG A 182 12.45 15.20 9.39
C ARG A 182 11.93 14.26 8.32
N ILE A 183 11.77 14.74 7.07
CA ILE A 183 11.09 13.96 6.01
C ILE A 183 12.01 13.64 4.81
N LYS A 184 13.16 14.32 4.64
CA LYS A 184 14.01 14.17 3.46
C LYS A 184 14.47 12.75 3.19
N ASP A 185 14.79 12.00 4.24
CA ASP A 185 15.32 10.63 4.18
C ASP A 185 14.21 9.57 4.16
N SER A 186 12.95 10.00 4.01
CA SER A 186 11.80 9.09 3.93
C SER A 186 11.79 8.34 2.59
N GLU A 187 11.48 7.03 2.66
CA GLU A 187 11.27 6.14 1.50
C GLU A 187 9.83 6.16 0.99
N ALA A 188 8.93 6.95 1.60
CA ALA A 188 7.55 7.05 1.14
C ALA A 188 7.47 7.62 -0.27
N LYS A 189 6.51 7.12 -1.06
CA LYS A 189 6.27 7.60 -2.45
C LYS A 189 5.87 9.06 -2.50
N SER A 190 5.14 9.54 -1.50
CA SER A 190 4.74 10.93 -1.36
C SER A 190 5.23 11.50 -0.04
N LYS A 191 5.92 12.63 -0.11
CA LYS A 191 6.44 13.42 1.01
C LYS A 191 5.80 14.78 0.98
N VAL A 192 5.14 15.16 2.08
CA VAL A 192 4.32 16.38 2.16
C VAL A 192 4.69 17.18 3.40
N ILE A 193 4.85 18.49 3.23
CA ILE A 193 4.92 19.44 4.34
C ILE A 193 3.72 20.36 4.23
N ILE A 194 2.98 20.50 5.34
CA ILE A 194 1.90 21.49 5.50
C ILE A 194 2.38 22.54 6.47
N LEU A 195 2.65 23.73 5.98
CA LEU A 195 3.14 24.86 6.73
C LEU A 195 1.98 25.81 7.05
N LEU A 196 1.69 26.00 8.35
CA LEU A 196 0.66 26.90 8.83
C LEU A 196 1.32 28.09 9.54
N THR A 197 1.03 29.30 9.09
CA THR A 197 1.51 30.55 9.69
C THR A 197 0.48 31.66 9.54
N ASP A 198 0.55 32.64 10.40
CA ASP A 198 -0.27 33.88 10.34
C ASP A 198 0.57 35.15 10.20
N GLY A 199 1.90 35.01 10.11
CA GLY A 199 2.83 36.11 10.15
C GLY A 199 3.74 36.21 8.93
N ILE A 200 4.59 37.25 8.99
CA ILE A 200 5.72 37.48 8.12
C ILE A 200 6.98 36.90 8.76
N ASN A 201 7.92 36.45 7.92
CA ASN A 201 9.23 36.01 8.40
C ASN A 201 10.00 37.20 8.96
N ASN A 202 10.28 37.23 10.28
CA ASN A 202 10.99 38.30 10.95
C ASN A 202 12.19 37.86 11.78
N GLN A 203 12.40 36.54 11.88
CA GLN A 203 13.53 35.89 12.57
C GLN A 203 13.97 34.63 11.83
N GLY A 204 15.02 33.99 12.33
CA GLY A 204 15.58 32.75 11.78
C GLY A 204 16.88 33.00 11.03
N ALA A 205 17.64 31.92 10.86
CA ALA A 205 18.92 31.91 10.13
C ALA A 205 18.75 31.47 8.67
N VAL A 206 17.69 30.72 8.35
CA VAL A 206 17.41 30.18 7.03
C VAL A 206 16.42 31.07 6.31
N ASP A 207 16.76 31.44 5.07
CA ASP A 207 15.84 32.16 4.21
C ASP A 207 14.68 31.23 3.77
N PRO A 208 13.39 31.65 3.92
CA PRO A 208 12.25 30.81 3.60
C PRO A 208 12.20 30.32 2.15
N GLN A 209 12.58 31.16 1.20
CA GLN A 209 12.60 30.79 -0.23
C GLN A 209 13.66 29.71 -0.52
N SER A 210 14.87 29.88 0.05
CA SER A 210 15.93 28.89 -0.05
C SER A 210 15.54 27.54 0.56
N ALA A 211 14.82 27.56 1.72
CA ALA A 211 14.29 26.35 2.31
C ALA A 211 13.26 25.65 1.39
N ALA A 212 12.39 26.40 0.72
CA ALA A 212 11.43 25.84 -0.24
C ALA A 212 12.11 25.21 -1.47
N GLU A 213 13.18 25.81 -1.96
CA GLU A 213 14.00 25.24 -3.04
C GLU A 213 14.67 23.93 -2.62
N ILE A 214 15.14 23.85 -1.37
CA ILE A 214 15.67 22.60 -0.82
C ILE A 214 14.56 21.53 -0.75
N ALA A 215 13.34 21.88 -0.33
CA ALA A 215 12.22 20.95 -0.33
C ALA A 215 11.97 20.36 -1.73
N ALA A 216 12.04 21.20 -2.77
CA ALA A 216 11.89 20.76 -4.15
C ALA A 216 12.97 19.74 -4.57
N LEU A 217 14.23 19.94 -4.18
CA LEU A 217 15.34 19.01 -4.48
C LEU A 217 15.13 17.60 -3.88
N TYR A 218 14.44 17.50 -2.74
CA TYR A 218 14.09 16.25 -2.10
C TYR A 218 12.73 15.68 -2.55
N ASN A 219 12.11 16.25 -3.60
CA ASN A 219 10.76 15.90 -4.07
C ASN A 219 9.72 15.95 -2.95
N ILE A 220 9.83 16.95 -2.09
CA ILE A 220 8.88 17.21 -1.01
C ILE A 220 7.87 18.22 -1.53
N ARG A 221 6.58 17.92 -1.40
CA ARG A 221 5.49 18.82 -1.77
C ARG A 221 5.19 19.75 -0.61
N LEU A 222 5.11 21.06 -0.88
CA LEU A 222 4.87 22.06 0.12
C LEU A 222 3.48 22.68 -0.05
N TYR A 223 2.63 22.54 0.95
CA TYR A 223 1.40 23.30 1.11
C TYR A 223 1.61 24.41 2.14
N THR A 224 1.44 25.66 1.74
CA THR A 224 1.52 26.81 2.64
C THR A 224 0.12 27.32 2.94
N ILE A 225 -0.22 27.46 4.22
CA ILE A 225 -1.55 27.91 4.67
C ILE A 225 -1.36 29.20 5.50
N GLY A 226 -1.79 30.32 4.95
CA GLY A 226 -1.87 31.59 5.67
C GLY A 226 -3.16 31.65 6.50
N VAL A 227 -3.05 31.81 7.82
CA VAL A 227 -4.17 31.82 8.75
C VAL A 227 -4.44 33.25 9.24
N GLY A 228 -5.62 33.76 8.99
CA GLY A 228 -6.01 35.12 9.49
C GLY A 228 -7.00 35.82 8.58
N THR A 229 -7.84 36.66 9.17
CA THR A 229 -8.77 37.54 8.43
C THR A 229 -8.03 38.62 7.67
N LYS A 230 -8.71 39.30 6.75
CA LYS A 230 -8.17 40.53 6.13
C LYS A 230 -8.52 41.72 7.02
N GLY A 231 -7.51 42.56 7.36
CA GLY A 231 -7.72 43.80 8.11
C GLY A 231 -7.25 43.72 9.56
N LEU A 232 -8.12 43.97 10.49
CA LEU A 232 -7.80 44.02 11.93
C LEU A 232 -8.29 42.74 12.62
N ALA A 233 -7.51 42.22 13.57
CA ALA A 233 -7.88 41.11 14.43
C ALA A 233 -7.82 41.49 15.89
N PRO A 234 -8.77 41.07 16.74
CA PRO A 234 -8.73 41.29 18.19
C PRO A 234 -7.62 40.43 18.79
N TYR A 235 -6.71 41.07 19.50
CA TYR A 235 -5.58 40.44 20.16
C TYR A 235 -5.66 40.65 21.68
N PRO A 236 -5.56 39.58 22.50
CA PRO A 236 -5.62 39.65 23.94
C PRO A 236 -4.27 40.14 24.52
N LEU A 237 -4.26 41.32 25.11
CA LEU A 237 -3.14 41.85 25.88
C LEU A 237 -3.42 41.68 27.38
N ARG A 238 -2.45 41.19 28.13
CA ARG A 238 -2.52 41.12 29.58
C ARG A 238 -1.82 42.34 30.18
N ASP A 239 -2.51 43.05 31.04
CA ASP A 239 -1.90 44.13 31.81
C ASP A 239 -1.05 43.57 32.98
N GLN A 240 -0.39 44.50 33.72
CA GLN A 240 0.45 44.14 34.86
C GLN A 240 -0.32 43.47 36.01
N PHE A 241 -1.65 43.62 36.05
CA PHE A 241 -2.54 43.03 37.04
C PHE A 241 -3.20 41.73 36.58
N GLY A 242 -2.87 41.28 35.35
CA GLY A 242 -3.40 40.03 34.79
C GLY A 242 -4.77 40.19 34.10
N ALA A 243 -5.35 41.39 34.02
CA ALA A 243 -6.58 41.64 33.28
C ALA A 243 -6.34 41.60 31.79
N ILE A 244 -7.29 41.03 31.05
CA ILE A 244 -7.19 40.89 29.59
C ILE A 244 -7.89 42.06 28.93
N HIS A 245 -7.17 42.81 28.12
CA HIS A 245 -7.66 43.88 27.28
C HIS A 245 -7.50 43.49 25.81
N TYR A 246 -8.51 43.76 25.02
CA TYR A 246 -8.46 43.45 23.56
C TYR A 246 -8.03 44.69 22.79
N GLN A 247 -7.00 44.53 21.98
CA GLN A 247 -6.57 45.55 21.03
C GLN A 247 -6.70 45.00 19.63
N ASN A 248 -7.28 45.74 18.69
CA ASN A 248 -7.30 45.38 17.31
C ASN A 248 -5.93 45.66 16.68
N ILE A 249 -5.26 44.59 16.23
CA ILE A 249 -3.96 44.68 15.55
C ILE A 249 -4.13 44.39 14.05
N PRO A 250 -3.33 45.03 13.16
CA PRO A 250 -3.36 44.69 11.74
C PRO A 250 -2.88 43.25 11.53
N VAL A 251 -3.54 42.52 10.61
CA VAL A 251 -3.12 41.18 10.20
C VAL A 251 -2.15 41.34 9.05
N GLU A 252 -0.88 41.10 9.34
CA GLU A 252 0.21 41.16 8.38
C GLU A 252 0.55 39.72 7.95
N LEU A 253 0.28 39.39 6.70
CA LEU A 253 0.58 38.09 6.11
C LEU A 253 1.24 38.31 4.76
N ASP A 254 2.42 37.73 4.56
CA ASP A 254 3.13 37.77 3.27
C ASP A 254 2.62 36.66 2.35
N GLU A 255 1.46 36.91 1.73
CA GLU A 255 0.86 35.97 0.78
C GLU A 255 1.77 35.72 -0.44
N GLN A 256 2.56 36.73 -0.85
CA GLN A 256 3.45 36.60 -1.99
C GLN A 256 4.58 35.62 -1.70
N LEU A 257 5.24 35.75 -0.56
CA LEU A 257 6.28 34.83 -0.11
C LEU A 257 5.74 33.39 0.01
N LEU A 258 4.61 33.22 0.72
CA LEU A 258 4.01 31.89 0.90
C LEU A 258 3.61 31.24 -0.43
N THR A 259 3.13 32.04 -1.39
CA THR A 259 2.81 31.54 -2.74
C THR A 259 4.06 31.12 -3.50
N GLN A 260 5.13 31.92 -3.45
CA GLN A 260 6.41 31.61 -4.08
C GLN A 260 7.02 30.33 -3.51
N MET A 261 7.05 30.21 -2.18
CA MET A 261 7.52 28.99 -1.49
C MET A 261 6.78 27.75 -1.95
N ALA A 262 5.45 27.78 -2.00
CA ALA A 262 4.65 26.65 -2.44
C ALA A 262 4.95 26.30 -3.91
N GLN A 263 4.98 27.30 -4.79
CA GLN A 263 5.24 27.15 -6.24
C GLN A 263 6.66 26.68 -6.55
N SER A 264 7.62 26.82 -5.65
CA SER A 264 8.96 26.25 -5.81
C SER A 264 8.98 24.74 -5.80
N THR A 265 7.95 24.10 -5.24
CA THR A 265 7.83 22.64 -5.19
C THR A 265 6.84 22.11 -6.22
N THR A 266 7.06 20.88 -6.70
CA THR A 266 6.15 20.23 -7.65
C THR A 266 4.78 20.01 -7.01
N ASP A 267 3.72 20.56 -7.63
CA ASP A 267 2.33 20.50 -7.15
C ASP A 267 2.12 21.10 -5.74
N GLY A 268 2.97 22.04 -5.33
CA GLY A 268 2.75 22.82 -4.12
C GLY A 268 1.70 23.91 -4.32
N HIS A 269 0.92 24.20 -3.28
CA HIS A 269 -0.17 25.19 -3.35
C HIS A 269 -0.19 26.07 -2.11
N TYR A 270 -0.48 27.35 -2.33
CA TYR A 270 -0.81 28.30 -1.26
C TYR A 270 -2.31 28.37 -1.05
N PHE A 271 -2.72 28.44 0.21
CA PHE A 271 -4.11 28.63 0.62
C PHE A 271 -4.22 29.73 1.66
N ARG A 272 -5.33 30.48 1.65
CA ARG A 272 -5.66 31.43 2.70
C ARG A 272 -6.88 30.98 3.48
N ALA A 273 -6.71 30.76 4.78
CA ALA A 273 -7.79 30.49 5.72
C ALA A 273 -8.20 31.79 6.42
N THR A 274 -9.44 32.23 6.23
CA THR A 274 -10.00 33.43 6.87
C THR A 274 -10.92 33.11 8.03
N ASN A 275 -11.27 31.85 8.22
CA ASN A 275 -12.07 31.34 9.33
C ASN A 275 -11.87 29.82 9.48
N LYS A 276 -12.35 29.25 10.59
CA LYS A 276 -12.22 27.82 10.88
C LYS A 276 -12.81 26.93 9.78
N LYS A 277 -13.93 27.31 9.17
CA LYS A 277 -14.58 26.53 8.10
C LYS A 277 -13.72 26.48 6.85
N SER A 278 -13.13 27.63 6.44
CA SER A 278 -12.22 27.66 5.28
C SER A 278 -10.97 26.83 5.56
N LEU A 279 -10.43 26.84 6.77
CA LEU A 279 -9.30 26.00 7.15
C LEU A 279 -9.63 24.50 7.04
N GLN A 280 -10.82 24.07 7.49
CA GLN A 280 -11.28 22.69 7.31
C GLN A 280 -11.41 22.30 5.85
N GLN A 281 -11.95 23.19 5.02
CA GLN A 281 -12.08 22.95 3.57
C GLN A 281 -10.70 22.78 2.90
N ILE A 282 -9.72 23.61 3.26
CA ILE A 282 -8.34 23.52 2.78
C ILE A 282 -7.73 22.16 3.13
N PHE A 283 -7.84 21.73 4.38
CA PHE A 283 -7.34 20.40 4.77
C PHE A 283 -8.04 19.26 4.05
N SER A 284 -9.36 19.36 3.81
CA SER A 284 -10.10 18.37 3.01
C SER A 284 -9.63 18.36 1.55
N GLN A 285 -9.33 19.52 0.97
CA GLN A 285 -8.81 19.63 -0.40
C GLN A 285 -7.41 19.04 -0.51
N ILE A 286 -6.52 19.28 0.46
CA ILE A 286 -5.19 18.65 0.52
C ILE A 286 -5.34 17.12 0.66
N ASP A 287 -6.28 16.66 1.48
CA ASP A 287 -6.57 15.23 1.64
C ASP A 287 -6.99 14.56 0.32
N GLU A 288 -7.86 15.20 -0.45
CA GLU A 288 -8.29 14.71 -1.76
C GLU A 288 -7.13 14.69 -2.78
N MET A 289 -6.33 15.77 -2.83
CA MET A 289 -5.17 15.85 -3.73
C MET A 289 -4.12 14.77 -3.45
N GLU A 290 -3.90 14.42 -2.16
CA GLU A 290 -2.92 13.41 -1.79
C GLU A 290 -3.48 11.98 -1.93
N LYS A 291 -4.76 11.74 -1.69
CA LYS A 291 -5.40 10.43 -1.88
C LYS A 291 -5.47 10.01 -3.36
N SER A 292 -5.69 10.95 -4.26
CA SER A 292 -5.78 10.67 -5.69
C SER A 292 -4.47 10.16 -6.31
N LYS A 293 -3.34 10.37 -5.62
CA LYS A 293 -1.98 9.99 -6.08
C LYS A 293 -1.51 8.64 -5.51
N ILE A 294 -2.29 8.01 -4.62
CA ILE A 294 -1.97 6.68 -4.09
C ILE A 294 -2.38 5.65 -5.12
N ASP A 295 -1.42 5.13 -5.90
CA ASP A 295 -1.63 3.97 -6.77
C ASP A 295 -1.94 2.74 -5.92
N ILE A 296 -3.17 2.24 -6.01
CA ILE A 296 -3.56 0.98 -5.39
C ILE A 296 -2.95 -0.14 -6.23
N THR A 297 -1.74 -0.54 -5.91
CA THR A 297 -1.13 -1.73 -6.52
C THR A 297 -1.79 -2.96 -5.90
N GLN A 298 -2.79 -3.51 -6.60
CA GLN A 298 -3.44 -4.76 -6.21
C GLN A 298 -2.49 -5.92 -6.51
N TYR A 299 -1.83 -6.46 -5.50
CA TYR A 299 -1.14 -7.74 -5.61
C TYR A 299 -2.16 -8.87 -5.42
N ALA A 300 -2.58 -9.50 -6.50
CA ALA A 300 -3.30 -10.75 -6.43
C ALA A 300 -2.30 -11.86 -6.06
N GLN A 301 -2.31 -12.32 -4.82
CA GLN A 301 -1.56 -13.53 -4.45
C GLN A 301 -2.30 -14.75 -4.99
N THR A 302 -1.64 -15.47 -5.90
CA THR A 302 -2.11 -16.75 -6.42
C THR A 302 -1.47 -17.87 -5.61
N LYS A 303 -2.29 -18.83 -5.15
CA LYS A 303 -1.81 -20.06 -4.51
C LYS A 303 -1.78 -21.17 -5.55
N ASP A 304 -0.60 -21.78 -5.72
CA ASP A 304 -0.41 -22.91 -6.60
C ASP A 304 -0.98 -24.19 -5.99
N GLU A 305 -1.85 -24.90 -6.71
CA GLU A 305 -2.50 -26.15 -6.27
C GLU A 305 -1.98 -27.38 -7.04
N TYR A 306 -0.76 -27.33 -7.58
CA TYR A 306 -0.17 -28.41 -8.38
C TYR A 306 0.22 -29.64 -7.56
N LEU A 307 0.47 -29.49 -6.24
CA LEU A 307 1.01 -30.55 -5.39
C LEU A 307 0.06 -31.77 -5.33
N GLY A 308 -1.24 -31.55 -5.22
CA GLY A 308 -2.25 -32.62 -5.20
C GLY A 308 -2.22 -33.47 -6.46
N TRP A 309 -2.09 -32.83 -7.62
CA TRP A 309 -2.00 -33.49 -8.92
C TRP A 309 -0.69 -34.27 -9.10
N LEU A 310 0.41 -33.73 -8.57
CA LEU A 310 1.72 -34.39 -8.60
C LEU A 310 1.73 -35.65 -7.72
N VAL A 311 1.12 -35.59 -6.52
CA VAL A 311 0.97 -36.76 -5.64
C VAL A 311 0.09 -37.82 -6.30
N LEU A 312 -1.02 -37.43 -6.94
CA LEU A 312 -1.88 -38.37 -7.70
C LEU A 312 -1.09 -39.08 -8.81
N ALA A 313 -0.29 -38.33 -9.58
CA ALA A 313 0.54 -38.92 -10.65
C ALA A 313 1.57 -39.91 -10.08
N ALA A 314 2.23 -39.56 -8.98
CA ALA A 314 3.21 -40.42 -8.32
C ALA A 314 2.58 -41.72 -7.78
N LEU A 315 1.41 -41.62 -7.14
CA LEU A 315 0.68 -42.76 -6.63
C LEU A 315 0.20 -43.68 -7.73
N ALA A 316 -0.30 -43.11 -8.85
CA ALA A 316 -0.73 -43.90 -10.00
C ALA A 316 0.44 -44.66 -10.65
N LEU A 317 1.62 -44.03 -10.80
CA LEU A 317 2.83 -44.72 -11.32
C LEU A 317 3.35 -45.78 -10.35
N LEU A 318 3.37 -45.49 -9.07
CA LEU A 318 3.80 -46.46 -8.06
C LEU A 318 2.90 -47.69 -8.05
N LEU A 319 1.57 -47.49 -8.12
CA LEU A 319 0.61 -48.57 -8.18
C LEU A 319 0.76 -49.39 -9.48
N GLU A 320 0.99 -48.72 -10.64
CA GLU A 320 1.28 -49.38 -11.90
C GLU A 320 2.51 -50.29 -11.79
N ILE A 321 3.61 -49.78 -11.22
CA ILE A 321 4.87 -50.54 -11.08
C ILE A 321 4.65 -51.74 -10.13
N LEU A 322 4.01 -51.53 -8.99
CA LEU A 322 3.74 -52.61 -8.02
C LEU A 322 2.86 -53.70 -8.65
N LEU A 323 1.78 -53.33 -9.31
CA LEU A 323 0.91 -54.32 -10.00
C LEU A 323 1.68 -55.02 -11.12
N GLY A 324 2.51 -54.30 -11.87
CA GLY A 324 3.36 -54.88 -12.90
C GLY A 324 4.35 -55.89 -12.35
N LEU A 325 5.03 -55.57 -11.26
CA LEU A 325 6.05 -56.44 -10.65
C LEU A 325 5.47 -57.62 -9.87
N PHE A 326 4.43 -57.41 -9.07
CA PHE A 326 3.95 -58.43 -8.16
C PHE A 326 2.76 -59.25 -8.73
N TYR A 327 1.87 -58.59 -9.45
CA TYR A 327 0.66 -59.26 -9.92
C TYR A 327 0.73 -59.71 -11.40
N PHE A 328 1.34 -58.88 -12.26
CA PHE A 328 1.42 -59.16 -13.69
C PHE A 328 2.79 -59.71 -14.14
N SER A 329 3.80 -59.83 -13.24
CA SER A 329 5.05 -60.47 -13.61
C SER A 329 4.78 -61.90 -14.05
N SER A 330 5.06 -62.24 -15.30
CA SER A 330 5.19 -63.61 -15.74
C SER A 330 6.55 -64.10 -15.25
N THR A 331 6.58 -64.85 -14.15
CA THR A 331 7.74 -65.75 -13.95
C THR A 331 7.79 -66.68 -15.17
N PRO A 332 9.00 -66.85 -15.75
CA PRO A 332 9.19 -67.75 -16.88
C PRO A 332 8.82 -69.18 -16.54
#